data_71fa33b45a46a78aebc9c0eb6f108710
#
_entry.id   71fa33b45a46a78aebc9c0eb6f108710
#
_cell.length_a   1.000
_cell.length_b   1.000
_cell.length_c   1.000
_cell.angle_alpha   90.00
_cell.angle_beta   90.00
_cell.angle_gamma   90.00
#
_symmetry.space_group_name_H-M   'P 1'
#
loop_
_entity.id
_entity.type
_entity.pdbx_description
1 polymer ?
#
loop_
_entity_poly.entity_id
_entity_poly.type
_entity_poly.pdbx_seq_one_letter_code
_entity_poly.pdbx_strand_id
1 'polypeptide(L)'
;YCNMPKFHVWITGRPEDNVAFVEALQARGVEYSYNGLRRLLGAPIGSPSFCAKPGGHLDSVVTKASALIGQIMKIDHAQVQYLLLRFCATSSLQHCARLKSPWLLSGFAARHQEEIQGAIAQVLHAKYLTETQRVLVGLPEYCGGIACTSTYAVMDAAFLGATGSVARFLAACKWPEAKAMLHGIALRPDYQAVVARVNECFQAEQAWGQQHGQVAGPQGGWMNGKSRQGKVSELCEIDPLQPQKLQTQKVYARAMHRLVARNLGQDLEKTDPVMASWFYSCSLPGSGAWLHASPSVGRFRVSSEVFRTMLCIRVGVAIPSAAGIKHCVHKCDYAGPSLQNGRHYFSQCNKLSYNGVRHNTVVAALRTMLQQAGFEVIMGETADWVIGAPEKRPFDLCF
;
A
#
# COMPACT_ATOMS: atom_id res chain seq x y z
N TYR A 1 27.56 -27.10 21.05
CA TYR A 1 28.59 -26.22 20.50
C TYR A 1 27.96 -24.85 20.23
N CYS A 2 28.33 -23.81 21.01
CA CYS A 2 27.91 -22.42 20.72
C CYS A 2 28.89 -21.78 19.76
N ASN A 3 28.41 -21.20 18.67
CA ASN A 3 29.22 -20.46 17.72
C ASN A 3 29.54 -19.07 18.31
N MET A 4 30.61 -18.98 19.10
CA MET A 4 30.99 -17.77 19.85
C MET A 4 31.13 -16.52 18.99
N PRO A 5 31.62 -16.53 17.74
CA PRO A 5 31.66 -15.35 16.87
C PRO A 5 30.30 -14.78 16.50
N LYS A 6 29.22 -15.50 16.76
CA LYS A 6 27.84 -14.97 16.54
C LYS A 6 27.22 -14.38 17.79
N PHE A 7 27.88 -14.46 18.92
CA PHE A 7 27.41 -13.83 20.15
C PHE A 7 27.81 -12.36 20.16
N HIS A 8 26.87 -11.52 20.51
CA HIS A 8 27.12 -10.12 20.84
C HIS A 8 26.40 -9.82 22.17
N VAL A 9 27.12 -9.27 23.12
CA VAL A 9 26.60 -8.98 24.46
C VAL A 9 26.30 -7.50 24.60
N TRP A 10 25.09 -7.17 25.00
CA TRP A 10 24.74 -5.83 25.41
C TRP A 10 24.91 -5.70 26.91
N ILE A 11 25.87 -4.87 27.35
CA ILE A 11 26.17 -4.62 28.74
C ILE A 11 25.38 -3.38 29.18
N THR A 12 24.62 -3.52 30.25
CA THR A 12 23.94 -2.42 30.91
C THR A 12 24.74 -1.94 32.11
N GLY A 13 24.70 -0.66 32.42
CA GLY A 13 25.48 -0.04 33.48
C GLY A 13 26.68 0.74 32.96
N ARG A 14 27.53 1.18 33.86
CA ARG A 14 28.72 1.98 33.51
C ARG A 14 29.88 1.06 33.12
N PRO A 15 30.75 1.50 32.23
CA PRO A 15 31.92 0.72 31.82
C PRO A 15 32.79 0.31 33.00
N GLU A 16 33.00 1.23 33.96
CA GLU A 16 33.84 1.02 35.16
C GLU A 16 33.31 -0.09 36.08
N ASP A 17 32.00 -0.34 36.09
CA ASP A 17 31.36 -1.37 36.92
C ASP A 17 31.49 -2.79 36.31
N ASN A 18 31.92 -2.88 35.05
CA ASN A 18 31.89 -4.11 34.27
C ASN A 18 33.27 -4.56 33.75
N VAL A 19 34.38 -4.02 34.26
CA VAL A 19 35.74 -4.25 33.73
C VAL A 19 36.09 -5.73 33.63
N ALA A 20 35.97 -6.46 34.74
CA ALA A 20 36.31 -7.91 34.78
C ALA A 20 35.43 -8.74 33.82
N PHE A 21 34.14 -8.35 33.67
CA PHE A 21 33.26 -9.05 32.73
C PHE A 21 33.65 -8.77 31.28
N VAL A 22 34.03 -7.53 30.96
CA VAL A 22 34.50 -7.13 29.62
C VAL A 22 35.79 -7.88 29.26
N GLU A 23 36.76 -7.94 30.17
CA GLU A 23 37.98 -8.70 29.97
C GLU A 23 37.70 -10.18 29.68
N ALA A 24 36.77 -10.78 30.39
CA ALA A 24 36.33 -12.16 30.18
C ALA A 24 35.67 -12.39 28.81
N LEU A 25 34.91 -11.39 28.30
CA LEU A 25 34.30 -11.42 26.95
C LEU A 25 35.39 -11.29 25.87
N GLN A 26 36.32 -10.37 26.03
CA GLN A 26 37.43 -10.15 25.12
C GLN A 26 38.32 -11.39 25.00
N ALA A 27 38.65 -12.00 26.15
CA ALA A 27 39.43 -13.22 26.17
C ALA A 27 38.77 -14.41 25.42
N ARG A 28 37.43 -14.36 25.27
CA ARG A 28 36.64 -15.37 24.54
C ARG A 28 36.29 -14.96 23.10
N GLY A 29 36.77 -13.79 22.64
CA GLY A 29 36.46 -13.27 21.31
C GLY A 29 34.96 -12.92 21.11
N VAL A 30 34.27 -12.59 22.19
CA VAL A 30 32.85 -12.22 22.16
C VAL A 30 32.71 -10.70 21.97
N GLU A 31 32.00 -10.29 20.94
CA GLU A 31 31.70 -8.87 20.72
C GLU A 31 30.75 -8.34 21.82
N TYR A 32 30.99 -7.14 22.27
CA TYR A 32 30.14 -6.47 23.26
C TYR A 32 29.93 -4.97 22.95
N SER A 33 28.87 -4.41 23.54
CA SER A 33 28.56 -2.98 23.43
C SER A 33 27.77 -2.51 24.65
N TYR A 34 28.03 -1.29 25.11
CA TYR A 34 27.24 -0.61 26.16
C TYR A 34 26.01 0.11 25.62
N ASN A 35 25.97 0.43 24.35
CA ASN A 35 24.94 1.27 23.75
C ASN A 35 23.80 0.46 23.13
N GLY A 36 24.00 -0.83 22.95
CA GLY A 36 23.00 -1.72 22.37
C GLY A 36 23.60 -2.83 21.52
N LEU A 37 22.75 -3.67 20.98
CA LEU A 37 23.12 -4.74 20.04
C LEU A 37 22.98 -4.26 18.60
N ARG A 38 24.03 -4.43 17.80
CA ARG A 38 24.00 -4.08 16.39
C ARG A 38 22.84 -4.76 15.65
N ARG A 39 22.57 -6.01 16.00
CA ARG A 39 21.51 -6.79 15.36
C ARG A 39 21.03 -7.92 16.27
N LEU A 40 19.73 -7.89 16.60
CA LEU A 40 19.03 -9.02 17.19
C LEU A 40 17.80 -9.32 16.32
N LEU A 41 17.69 -10.56 15.83
CA LEU A 41 16.58 -10.97 14.96
C LEU A 41 16.35 -10.01 13.77
N GLY A 42 17.42 -9.44 13.23
CA GLY A 42 17.35 -8.55 12.07
C GLY A 42 17.07 -7.08 12.35
N ALA A 43 17.08 -6.65 13.64
CA ALA A 43 16.94 -5.24 14.00
C ALA A 43 17.99 -4.82 15.06
N PRO A 44 18.42 -3.54 15.09
CA PRO A 44 19.28 -3.03 16.14
C PRO A 44 18.49 -2.90 17.44
N ILE A 45 19.11 -3.17 18.59
CA ILE A 45 18.54 -2.94 19.91
C ILE A 45 19.49 -2.04 20.69
N GLY A 46 18.94 -1.04 21.37
CA GLY A 46 19.72 -0.09 22.15
C GLY A 46 19.06 1.27 22.24
N SER A 47 19.83 2.27 22.66
CA SER A 47 19.38 3.65 22.71
C SER A 47 18.96 4.16 21.32
N PRO A 48 18.06 5.16 21.26
CA PRO A 48 17.70 5.79 19.99
C PRO A 48 18.90 6.26 19.17
N SER A 49 19.87 6.88 19.80
CA SER A 49 21.12 7.36 19.17
C SER A 49 21.95 6.21 18.59
N PHE A 50 22.05 5.09 19.28
CA PHE A 50 22.72 3.89 18.78
C PHE A 50 22.01 3.30 17.57
N CYS A 51 20.68 3.16 17.64
CA CYS A 51 19.87 2.58 16.56
C CYS A 51 19.87 3.45 15.29
N ALA A 52 19.86 4.79 15.46
CA ALA A 52 19.85 5.76 14.36
C ALA A 52 21.25 6.18 13.87
N LYS A 53 22.31 5.60 14.44
CA LYS A 53 23.70 5.96 14.11
C LYS A 53 23.94 5.88 12.59
N PRO A 54 24.54 6.91 11.96
CA PRO A 54 24.99 6.86 10.58
C PRO A 54 25.95 5.67 10.37
N GLY A 55 25.80 4.94 9.25
CA GLY A 55 26.54 3.71 9.00
C GLY A 55 26.11 2.53 9.87
N GLY A 56 25.12 2.71 10.75
CA GLY A 56 24.56 1.66 11.58
C GLY A 56 23.67 0.67 10.82
N HIS A 57 22.98 -0.20 11.57
CA HIS A 57 22.20 -1.28 10.96
C HIS A 57 21.04 -0.76 10.08
N LEU A 58 20.27 0.26 10.54
CA LEU A 58 19.15 0.81 9.76
C LEU A 58 19.63 1.43 8.45
N ASP A 59 20.75 2.17 8.52
CA ASP A 59 21.36 2.76 7.34
C ASP A 59 21.84 1.68 6.35
N SER A 60 22.48 0.62 6.86
CA SER A 60 22.87 -0.55 6.06
C SER A 60 21.67 -1.23 5.39
N VAL A 61 20.50 -1.30 6.04
CA VAL A 61 19.29 -1.88 5.44
C VAL A 61 18.80 -1.01 4.28
N VAL A 62 18.74 0.32 4.46
CA VAL A 62 18.38 1.24 3.37
C VAL A 62 19.38 1.15 2.22
N THR A 63 20.68 1.18 2.50
CA THR A 63 21.72 1.07 1.46
C THR A 63 21.59 -0.24 0.66
N LYS A 64 21.27 -1.35 1.31
CA LYS A 64 21.02 -2.62 0.62
C LYS A 64 19.75 -2.59 -0.22
N ALA A 65 18.70 -1.91 0.27
CA ALA A 65 17.48 -1.70 -0.51
C ALA A 65 17.74 -0.84 -1.74
N SER A 66 18.53 0.24 -1.62
CA SER A 66 18.97 1.08 -2.73
C SER A 66 19.77 0.28 -3.78
N ALA A 67 20.70 -0.55 -3.31
CA ALA A 67 21.46 -1.43 -4.21
C ALA A 67 20.55 -2.43 -4.95
N LEU A 68 19.56 -3.02 -4.26
CA LEU A 68 18.56 -3.89 -4.87
C LEU A 68 17.73 -3.13 -5.92
N ILE A 69 17.25 -1.94 -5.60
CA ILE A 69 16.54 -1.07 -6.55
C ILE A 69 17.40 -0.83 -7.78
N GLY A 70 18.68 -0.47 -7.59
CA GLY A 70 19.61 -0.26 -8.69
C GLY A 70 19.82 -1.50 -9.57
N GLN A 71 19.77 -2.72 -9.02
CA GLN A 71 19.83 -3.95 -9.82
C GLN A 71 18.52 -4.21 -10.56
N ILE A 72 17.38 -3.99 -9.91
CA ILE A 72 16.06 -4.12 -10.54
C ILE A 72 15.94 -3.20 -11.76
N MET A 73 16.44 -1.98 -11.66
CA MET A 73 16.36 -1.00 -12.75
C MET A 73 17.24 -1.33 -13.96
N LYS A 74 18.17 -2.28 -13.86
CA LYS A 74 18.94 -2.81 -14.99
C LYS A 74 18.19 -3.85 -15.82
N ILE A 75 17.06 -4.35 -15.34
CA ILE A 75 16.25 -5.35 -16.05
C ILE A 75 15.49 -4.65 -17.18
N ASP A 76 15.63 -5.13 -18.39
CA ASP A 76 14.95 -4.55 -19.56
C ASP A 76 13.53 -5.14 -19.75
N HIS A 77 12.68 -5.03 -18.68
CA HIS A 77 11.28 -5.45 -18.75
C HIS A 77 10.45 -4.75 -17.69
N ALA A 78 9.62 -3.78 -18.06
CA ALA A 78 8.86 -2.93 -17.16
C ALA A 78 7.95 -3.71 -16.17
N GLN A 79 7.27 -4.76 -16.63
CA GLN A 79 6.43 -5.60 -15.77
C GLN A 79 7.25 -6.32 -14.69
N VAL A 80 8.44 -6.81 -15.03
CA VAL A 80 9.35 -7.47 -14.08
C VAL A 80 9.91 -6.44 -13.09
N GLN A 81 10.37 -5.28 -13.58
CA GLN A 81 10.85 -4.19 -12.72
C GLN A 81 9.79 -3.82 -11.68
N TYR A 82 8.56 -3.57 -12.13
CA TYR A 82 7.46 -3.21 -11.25
C TYR A 82 7.17 -4.29 -10.18
N LEU A 83 7.09 -5.55 -10.57
CA LEU A 83 6.80 -6.64 -9.63
C LEU A 83 7.92 -6.80 -8.60
N LEU A 84 9.18 -6.70 -9.00
CA LEU A 84 10.31 -6.77 -8.08
C LEU A 84 10.38 -5.56 -7.15
N LEU A 85 10.12 -4.35 -7.66
CA LEU A 85 9.98 -3.17 -6.81
C LEU A 85 8.88 -3.37 -5.77
N ARG A 86 7.71 -3.81 -6.19
CA ARG A 86 6.54 -4.03 -5.34
C ARG A 86 6.76 -5.12 -4.28
N PHE A 87 7.28 -6.28 -4.65
CA PHE A 87 7.33 -7.42 -3.74
C PHE A 87 8.66 -7.55 -2.99
N CYS A 88 9.75 -7.08 -3.57
CA CYS A 88 11.08 -7.22 -2.97
C CYS A 88 11.58 -5.91 -2.36
N ALA A 89 11.57 -4.81 -3.12
CA ALA A 89 12.16 -3.57 -2.64
C ALA A 89 11.31 -2.89 -1.55
N THR A 90 9.98 -2.73 -1.77
CA THR A 90 9.10 -2.05 -0.80
C THR A 90 9.05 -2.73 0.56
N SER A 91 9.30 -4.05 0.63
CA SER A 91 9.25 -4.82 1.88
C SER A 91 10.54 -4.77 2.71
N SER A 92 11.62 -4.19 2.20
CA SER A 92 12.97 -4.26 2.79
C SER A 92 13.05 -3.75 4.23
N LEU A 93 12.29 -2.71 4.58
CA LEU A 93 12.25 -2.12 5.94
C LEU A 93 11.08 -2.60 6.80
N GLN A 94 10.14 -3.39 6.27
CA GLN A 94 8.93 -3.78 7.01
C GLN A 94 9.21 -4.54 8.30
N HIS A 95 10.28 -5.34 8.31
CA HIS A 95 10.70 -6.03 9.54
C HIS A 95 11.14 -5.04 10.61
N CYS A 96 11.93 -4.03 10.23
CA CYS A 96 12.36 -2.97 11.15
C CYS A 96 11.16 -2.17 11.68
N ALA A 97 10.14 -1.91 10.85
CA ALA A 97 8.94 -1.18 11.25
C ALA A 97 8.09 -1.90 12.32
N ARG A 98 8.19 -3.23 12.40
CA ARG A 98 7.56 -4.00 13.47
C ARG A 98 8.30 -3.93 14.79
N LEU A 99 9.61 -3.71 14.75
CA LEU A 99 10.50 -3.79 15.90
C LEU A 99 10.97 -2.42 16.39
N LYS A 100 10.80 -1.38 15.60
CA LYS A 100 11.22 -0.02 15.90
C LYS A 100 10.06 0.94 15.88
N SER A 101 10.15 1.90 16.80
CA SER A 101 9.19 2.98 16.87
C SER A 101 9.20 3.83 15.59
N PRO A 102 8.03 4.28 15.12
CA PRO A 102 7.90 5.09 13.91
C PRO A 102 8.80 6.33 13.89
N TRP A 103 8.94 7.05 15.02
CA TRP A 103 9.79 8.24 15.05
C TRP A 103 11.29 7.93 14.85
N LEU A 104 11.76 6.76 15.29
CA LEU A 104 13.14 6.34 15.04
C LEU A 104 13.35 5.92 13.59
N LEU A 105 12.32 5.33 12.98
CA LEU A 105 12.40 4.79 11.63
C LEU A 105 12.05 5.81 10.55
N SER A 106 11.34 6.89 10.88
CA SER A 106 10.73 7.82 9.91
C SER A 106 11.70 8.35 8.86
N GLY A 107 12.89 8.83 9.26
CA GLY A 107 13.88 9.35 8.33
C GLY A 107 14.43 8.29 7.36
N PHE A 108 14.63 7.06 7.83
CA PHE A 108 15.06 5.93 6.99
C PHE A 108 13.95 5.48 6.04
N ALA A 109 12.72 5.43 6.55
CA ALA A 109 11.57 5.04 5.76
C ALA A 109 11.21 6.08 4.69
N ALA A 110 11.37 7.39 4.99
CA ALA A 110 11.18 8.47 4.02
C ALA A 110 12.19 8.39 2.87
N ARG A 111 13.49 8.25 3.17
CA ARG A 111 14.52 8.04 2.14
C ARG A 111 14.21 6.84 1.25
N HIS A 112 13.87 5.71 1.85
CA HIS A 112 13.51 4.51 1.10
C HIS A 112 12.26 4.72 0.23
N GLN A 113 11.27 5.47 0.72
CA GLN A 113 10.09 5.84 -0.07
C GLN A 113 10.45 6.67 -1.29
N GLU A 114 11.31 7.67 -1.14
CA GLU A 114 11.78 8.51 -2.24
C GLU A 114 12.48 7.69 -3.33
N GLU A 115 13.31 6.72 -2.93
CA GLU A 115 13.98 5.81 -3.87
C GLU A 115 13.00 4.92 -4.64
N ILE A 116 11.99 4.34 -3.95
CA ILE A 116 10.92 3.57 -4.62
C ILE A 116 10.14 4.45 -5.59
N GLN A 117 9.77 5.67 -5.19
CA GLN A 117 9.03 6.60 -6.06
C GLN A 117 9.88 7.04 -7.25
N GLY A 118 11.18 7.28 -7.05
CA GLY A 118 12.12 7.57 -8.12
C GLY A 118 12.27 6.41 -9.11
N ALA A 119 12.35 5.17 -8.61
CA ALA A 119 12.41 3.98 -9.46
C ALA A 119 11.11 3.78 -10.26
N ILE A 120 9.94 3.98 -9.64
CA ILE A 120 8.66 3.93 -10.35
C ILE A 120 8.56 5.05 -11.39
N ALA A 121 9.03 6.27 -11.09
CA ALA A 121 9.08 7.34 -12.09
C ALA A 121 9.91 6.92 -13.32
N GLN A 122 11.07 6.27 -13.09
CA GLN A 122 11.89 5.73 -14.19
C GLN A 122 11.16 4.64 -14.98
N VAL A 123 10.48 3.68 -14.30
CA VAL A 123 9.65 2.67 -14.97
C VAL A 123 8.60 3.32 -15.85
N LEU A 124 8.00 4.42 -15.43
CA LEU A 124 6.98 5.18 -16.16
C LEU A 124 7.56 6.14 -17.21
N HIS A 125 8.89 6.26 -17.31
CA HIS A 125 9.60 7.27 -18.11
C HIS A 125 9.16 8.71 -17.74
N ALA A 126 8.75 8.95 -16.50
CA ALA A 126 8.42 10.26 -15.99
C ALA A 126 9.65 10.93 -15.37
N LYS A 127 9.81 12.22 -15.62
CA LYS A 127 10.89 13.00 -15.00
C LYS A 127 10.73 13.11 -13.47
N TYR A 128 9.49 13.25 -13.03
CA TYR A 128 9.08 13.32 -11.61
C TYR A 128 7.61 12.90 -11.49
N LEU A 129 7.20 12.58 -10.28
CA LEU A 129 5.81 12.30 -9.93
C LEU A 129 5.23 13.49 -9.15
N THR A 130 4.03 13.93 -9.49
CA THR A 130 3.26 14.89 -8.69
C THR A 130 2.85 14.25 -7.36
N GLU A 131 2.41 15.06 -6.39
CA GLU A 131 1.99 14.54 -5.08
C GLU A 131 0.85 13.53 -5.22
N THR A 132 -0.17 13.84 -6.01
CA THR A 132 -1.26 12.90 -6.35
C THR A 132 -0.73 11.56 -6.89
N GLN A 133 0.22 11.62 -7.81
CA GLN A 133 0.81 10.42 -8.41
C GLN A 133 1.65 9.62 -7.40
N ARG A 134 2.37 10.30 -6.50
CA ARG A 134 3.11 9.67 -5.40
C ARG A 134 2.18 8.91 -4.45
N VAL A 135 1.04 9.53 -4.12
CA VAL A 135 0.01 8.87 -3.30
C VAL A 135 -0.54 7.64 -4.02
N LEU A 136 -0.88 7.74 -5.31
CA LEU A 136 -1.38 6.61 -6.12
C LEU A 136 -0.35 5.48 -6.27
N VAL A 137 0.93 5.80 -6.35
CA VAL A 137 2.00 4.78 -6.35
C VAL A 137 1.98 3.98 -5.05
N GLY A 138 1.81 4.64 -3.90
CA GLY A 138 1.82 4.02 -2.58
C GLY A 138 0.53 3.32 -2.18
N LEU A 139 -0.63 3.75 -2.69
CA LEU A 139 -1.90 3.15 -2.34
C LEU A 139 -2.02 1.70 -2.88
N PRO A 140 -2.63 0.79 -2.10
CA PRO A 140 -2.98 -0.54 -2.59
C PRO A 140 -3.91 -0.49 -3.80
N GLU A 141 -3.93 -1.57 -4.58
CA GLU A 141 -4.81 -1.69 -5.75
C GLU A 141 -6.30 -1.55 -5.42
N TYR A 142 -6.71 -2.05 -4.26
CA TYR A 142 -8.08 -1.92 -3.78
C TYR A 142 -8.44 -0.48 -3.34
N CYS A 143 -7.47 0.42 -3.26
CA CYS A 143 -7.62 1.86 -3.08
C CYS A 143 -7.31 2.66 -4.35
N GLY A 144 -7.32 2.02 -5.52
CA GLY A 144 -7.07 2.68 -6.80
C GLY A 144 -5.60 2.87 -7.16
N GLY A 145 -4.67 2.53 -6.27
CA GLY A 145 -3.23 2.67 -6.49
C GLY A 145 -2.57 1.51 -7.22
N ILE A 146 -1.24 1.51 -7.25
CA ILE A 146 -0.43 0.45 -7.85
C ILE A 146 0.34 -0.40 -6.82
N ALA A 147 0.02 -0.26 -5.55
CA ALA A 147 0.51 -1.09 -4.44
C ALA A 147 2.05 -1.13 -4.25
N CYS A 148 2.78 -0.11 -4.65
CA CYS A 148 4.17 0.08 -4.24
C CYS A 148 4.22 0.76 -2.86
N THR A 149 3.51 0.18 -1.89
CA THR A 149 3.33 0.72 -0.56
C THR A 149 4.63 0.72 0.21
N SER A 150 5.16 1.89 0.51
CA SER A 150 6.40 2.02 1.28
C SER A 150 6.20 1.69 2.75
N THR A 151 7.30 1.37 3.43
CA THR A 151 7.32 1.20 4.88
C THR A 151 6.86 2.47 5.60
N TYR A 152 7.17 3.66 5.07
CA TYR A 152 6.75 4.94 5.65
C TYR A 152 5.23 5.05 5.80
N ALA A 153 4.48 4.60 4.80
CA ALA A 153 3.01 4.65 4.81
C ALA A 153 2.35 3.67 5.79
N VAL A 154 3.06 2.63 6.24
CA VAL A 154 2.49 1.57 7.08
C VAL A 154 3.25 1.33 8.39
N MET A 155 4.25 2.15 8.71
CA MET A 155 5.11 1.90 9.89
C MET A 155 4.33 1.99 11.21
N ASP A 156 3.37 2.89 11.33
CA ASP A 156 2.50 2.99 12.52
C ASP A 156 1.68 1.71 12.69
N ALA A 157 1.07 1.24 11.61
CA ALA A 157 0.29 -0.01 11.61
C ALA A 157 1.18 -1.23 11.91
N ALA A 158 2.40 -1.26 11.38
CA ALA A 158 3.36 -2.34 11.61
C ALA A 158 3.80 -2.38 13.08
N PHE A 159 4.11 -1.22 13.65
CA PHE A 159 4.52 -1.07 15.05
C PHE A 159 3.40 -1.48 16.01
N LEU A 160 2.18 -0.95 15.83
CA LEU A 160 1.04 -1.29 16.67
C LEU A 160 0.65 -2.77 16.56
N GLY A 161 0.65 -3.32 15.34
CA GLY A 161 0.36 -4.73 15.13
C GLY A 161 1.36 -5.67 15.83
N ALA A 162 2.64 -5.31 15.84
CA ALA A 162 3.68 -6.03 16.56
C ALA A 162 3.54 -5.86 18.08
N THR A 163 3.35 -4.63 18.57
CA THR A 163 3.16 -4.33 20.00
C THR A 163 1.94 -5.06 20.55
N GLY A 164 0.80 -5.08 19.84
CA GLY A 164 -0.38 -5.84 20.22
C GLY A 164 -0.14 -7.36 20.27
N SER A 165 0.76 -7.88 19.42
CA SER A 165 1.16 -9.30 19.49
C SER A 165 2.02 -9.60 20.71
N VAL A 166 2.96 -8.71 21.04
CA VAL A 166 3.78 -8.80 22.26
C VAL A 166 2.92 -8.67 23.51
N ALA A 167 1.97 -7.72 23.52
CA ALA A 167 1.05 -7.52 24.63
C ALA A 167 0.24 -8.80 24.93
N ARG A 168 -0.28 -9.47 23.88
CA ARG A 168 -0.98 -10.75 24.06
C ARG A 168 -0.09 -11.85 24.62
N PHE A 169 1.14 -11.92 24.16
CA PHE A 169 2.12 -12.87 24.68
C PHE A 169 2.41 -12.59 26.16
N LEU A 170 2.71 -11.35 26.51
CA LEU A 170 2.99 -10.95 27.89
C LEU A 170 1.77 -11.16 28.82
N ALA A 171 0.57 -10.89 28.34
CA ALA A 171 -0.66 -11.14 29.11
C ALA A 171 -0.89 -12.64 29.38
N ALA A 172 -0.44 -13.51 28.47
CA ALA A 172 -0.50 -14.97 28.63
C ALA A 172 0.65 -15.51 29.53
N CYS A 173 1.73 -14.74 29.70
CA CYS A 173 2.84 -15.11 30.55
C CYS A 173 2.47 -14.96 32.03
N LYS A 174 2.89 -15.94 32.84
CA LYS A 174 2.72 -15.88 34.31
C LYS A 174 3.83 -15.07 35.01
N TRP A 175 4.56 -14.24 34.28
CA TRP A 175 5.64 -13.43 34.82
C TRP A 175 5.07 -12.21 35.55
N PRO A 176 5.46 -11.97 36.82
CA PRO A 176 4.98 -10.81 37.56
C PRO A 176 5.27 -9.47 36.86
N GLU A 177 6.42 -9.38 36.23
CA GLU A 177 6.92 -8.19 35.55
C GLU A 177 6.18 -7.91 34.21
N ALA A 178 5.51 -8.90 33.61
CA ALA A 178 4.83 -8.74 32.33
C ALA A 178 3.78 -7.62 32.36
N LYS A 179 3.04 -7.48 33.44
CA LYS A 179 2.07 -6.39 33.63
C LYS A 179 2.75 -5.02 33.72
N ALA A 180 3.85 -4.93 34.46
CA ALA A 180 4.62 -3.70 34.58
C ALA A 180 5.21 -3.29 33.23
N MET A 181 5.71 -4.23 32.44
CA MET A 181 6.20 -3.98 31.09
C MET A 181 5.10 -3.46 30.17
N LEU A 182 3.91 -4.06 30.17
CA LEU A 182 2.76 -3.60 29.38
C LEU A 182 2.35 -2.19 29.78
N HIS A 183 2.24 -1.94 31.09
CA HIS A 183 1.91 -0.62 31.61
C HIS A 183 2.97 0.42 31.21
N GLY A 184 4.25 0.08 31.29
CA GLY A 184 5.35 0.94 30.85
C GLY A 184 5.28 1.27 29.35
N ILE A 185 4.89 0.32 28.48
CA ILE A 185 4.69 0.56 27.06
C ILE A 185 3.51 1.52 26.85
N ALA A 186 2.39 1.29 27.53
CA ALA A 186 1.19 2.11 27.40
C ALA A 186 1.38 3.57 27.82
N LEU A 187 2.22 3.83 28.80
CA LEU A 187 2.51 5.18 29.29
C LEU A 187 3.50 5.97 28.43
N ARG A 188 4.14 5.35 27.46
CA ARG A 188 5.09 6.06 26.60
C ARG A 188 4.39 7.07 25.70
N PRO A 189 4.77 8.37 25.73
CA PRO A 189 4.13 9.40 24.92
C PRO A 189 4.18 9.10 23.41
N ASP A 190 5.28 8.53 22.98
CA ASP A 190 5.50 8.14 21.59
C ASP A 190 4.56 7.00 21.14
N TYR A 191 4.30 6.00 22.00
CA TYR A 191 3.31 4.98 21.75
C TYR A 191 1.89 5.56 21.67
N GLN A 192 1.55 6.43 22.62
CA GLN A 192 0.25 7.11 22.65
C GLN A 192 0.02 7.96 21.39
N ALA A 193 1.04 8.65 20.90
CA ALA A 193 0.95 9.41 19.66
C ALA A 193 0.66 8.53 18.44
N VAL A 194 1.26 7.33 18.36
CA VAL A 194 0.95 6.37 17.28
C VAL A 194 -0.48 5.84 17.40
N VAL A 195 -0.91 5.52 18.63
CA VAL A 195 -2.29 5.09 18.92
C VAL A 195 -3.29 6.17 18.49
N ALA A 196 -3.03 7.43 18.84
CA ALA A 196 -3.90 8.55 18.48
C ALA A 196 -4.06 8.68 16.97
N ARG A 197 -2.94 8.69 16.21
CA ARG A 197 -3.00 8.77 14.73
C ARG A 197 -3.79 7.63 14.07
N VAL A 198 -3.66 6.41 14.58
CA VAL A 198 -4.40 5.27 14.04
C VAL A 198 -5.87 5.33 14.45
N ASN A 199 -6.18 5.79 15.68
CA ASN A 199 -7.56 6.00 16.13
C ASN A 199 -8.26 7.08 15.30
N GLU A 200 -7.59 8.17 14.94
CA GLU A 200 -8.13 9.18 14.01
C GLU A 200 -8.57 8.56 12.67
N CYS A 201 -7.78 7.62 12.14
CA CYS A 201 -8.15 6.90 10.92
C CYS A 201 -9.44 6.08 11.09
N PHE A 202 -9.60 5.40 12.22
CA PHE A 202 -10.83 4.64 12.51
C PHE A 202 -12.04 5.53 12.73
N GLN A 203 -11.89 6.62 13.48
CA GLN A 203 -12.96 7.58 13.73
C GLN A 203 -13.43 8.23 12.41
N ALA A 204 -12.49 8.63 11.55
CA ALA A 204 -12.81 9.17 10.24
C ALA A 204 -13.53 8.13 9.35
N GLU A 205 -13.17 6.85 9.43
CA GLU A 205 -13.86 5.78 8.70
C GLU A 205 -15.30 5.58 9.21
N GLN A 206 -15.48 5.63 10.53
CA GLN A 206 -16.79 5.49 11.18
C GLN A 206 -17.70 6.68 10.89
N ALA A 207 -17.21 7.91 11.03
CA ALA A 207 -17.97 9.12 10.75
C ALA A 207 -18.45 9.14 9.30
N TRP A 208 -17.58 8.75 8.36
CA TRP A 208 -17.96 8.68 6.95
C TRP A 208 -19.07 7.65 6.69
N GLY A 209 -18.97 6.47 7.30
CA GLY A 209 -20.01 5.41 7.21
C GLY A 209 -21.36 5.88 7.74
N GLN A 210 -21.37 6.69 8.80
CA GLN A 210 -22.58 7.27 9.37
C GLN A 210 -23.21 8.37 8.47
N GLN A 211 -22.40 9.25 7.87
CA GLN A 211 -22.88 10.36 7.03
C GLN A 211 -23.46 9.89 5.69
N HIS A 212 -22.87 8.85 5.11
CA HIS A 212 -23.23 8.42 3.75
C HIS A 212 -24.17 7.22 3.75
N GLY A 213 -24.60 6.77 4.92
CA GLY A 213 -25.43 5.59 5.09
C GLY A 213 -24.72 4.35 4.50
N GLN A 214 -25.42 3.22 4.45
CA GLN A 214 -24.98 2.05 3.68
C GLN A 214 -25.25 2.20 2.17
N VAL A 215 -25.40 3.45 1.69
CA VAL A 215 -25.54 3.70 0.28
C VAL A 215 -24.26 3.22 -0.38
N ALA A 216 -24.43 2.19 -1.18
CA ALA A 216 -23.44 1.73 -2.13
C ALA A 216 -23.11 2.87 -3.10
N GLY A 217 -22.23 3.78 -2.66
CA GLY A 217 -21.48 4.58 -3.62
C GLY A 217 -20.58 3.64 -4.45
N PRO A 218 -19.84 4.15 -5.42
CA PRO A 218 -18.87 3.34 -6.17
C PRO A 218 -17.93 2.54 -5.26
N GLN A 219 -17.86 2.91 -3.97
CA GLN A 219 -17.14 2.21 -2.91
C GLN A 219 -17.95 1.10 -2.22
N GLY A 220 -19.24 0.94 -2.49
CA GLY A 220 -20.09 -0.09 -1.86
C GLY A 220 -19.69 -1.53 -2.17
N GLY A 221 -19.05 -1.78 -3.30
CA GLY A 221 -18.42 -3.07 -3.61
C GLY A 221 -17.31 -3.50 -2.64
N TRP A 222 -16.76 -2.56 -1.88
CA TRP A 222 -15.69 -2.83 -0.92
C TRP A 222 -16.20 -3.28 0.43
N MET A 223 -17.42 -2.93 0.74
CA MET A 223 -18.04 -3.17 2.05
C MET A 223 -18.88 -4.46 2.08
N ASN A 224 -19.18 -5.05 0.92
CA ASN A 224 -20.02 -6.26 0.82
C ASN A 224 -19.32 -7.59 1.13
N GLY A 225 -18.08 -7.58 1.59
CA GLY A 225 -17.62 -8.74 2.36
C GLY A 225 -18.45 -8.82 3.64
N LYS A 226 -19.38 -9.77 3.70
CA LYS A 226 -20.15 -10.14 4.91
C LYS A 226 -19.29 -9.94 6.13
N SER A 227 -19.38 -8.81 6.77
CA SER A 227 -18.71 -8.76 7.69
C SER A 227 -18.29 -8.10 8.73
N ARG A 228 -18.03 -8.00 9.46
CA ARG A 228 -17.13 -7.38 10.45
C ARG A 228 -17.26 -5.86 10.59
N GLN A 229 -18.29 -5.26 9.96
CA GLN A 229 -18.69 -3.87 10.25
C GLN A 229 -19.02 -3.65 11.74
N GLY A 230 -19.65 -4.62 12.41
CA GLY A 230 -19.87 -4.58 13.87
C GLY A 230 -18.59 -4.66 14.71
N LYS A 231 -17.45 -5.03 14.09
CA LYS A 231 -16.18 -5.17 14.83
C LYS A 231 -15.19 -4.02 14.65
N VAL A 232 -15.41 -3.14 13.67
CA VAL A 232 -14.60 -1.90 13.55
C VAL A 232 -15.02 -0.89 14.62
N SER A 233 -16.30 -0.83 14.98
CA SER A 233 -16.78 -0.01 16.09
C SER A 233 -16.25 -0.48 17.45
N GLU A 234 -15.98 -1.78 17.61
CA GLU A 234 -15.35 -2.34 18.83
C GLU A 234 -13.83 -2.11 18.87
N LEU A 235 -13.21 -1.67 17.76
CA LEU A 235 -11.77 -1.40 17.67
C LEU A 235 -11.40 0.05 18.00
N CYS A 236 -12.37 0.88 18.37
CA CYS A 236 -12.18 2.32 18.57
C CYS A 236 -11.28 2.69 19.77
N GLU A 237 -10.95 1.73 20.62
CA GLU A 237 -9.98 1.94 21.70
C GLU A 237 -8.91 0.86 21.65
N ILE A 238 -7.73 1.24 21.19
CA ILE A 238 -6.55 0.40 21.32
C ILE A 238 -6.10 0.48 22.77
N ASP A 239 -6.54 -0.46 23.59
CA ASP A 239 -5.99 -0.66 24.92
C ASP A 239 -4.87 -1.73 24.83
N PRO A 240 -3.60 -1.35 25.02
CA PRO A 240 -2.49 -2.31 25.00
C PRO A 240 -2.56 -3.31 26.14
N LEU A 241 -3.31 -3.00 27.23
CA LEU A 241 -3.50 -3.87 28.38
C LEU A 241 -4.62 -4.89 28.17
N GLN A 242 -5.50 -4.65 27.20
CA GLN A 242 -6.55 -5.59 26.78
C GLN A 242 -6.32 -6.04 25.32
N PRO A 243 -5.48 -7.03 25.11
CA PRO A 243 -5.14 -7.50 23.78
C PRO A 243 -6.37 -8.07 23.07
N GLN A 244 -6.99 -7.26 22.24
CA GLN A 244 -8.15 -7.68 21.44
C GLN A 244 -7.74 -8.72 20.41
N LYS A 245 -8.57 -9.75 20.21
CA LYS A 245 -8.29 -10.92 19.35
C LYS A 245 -8.01 -10.62 17.87
N LEU A 246 -8.24 -9.38 17.39
CA LEU A 246 -8.28 -9.06 15.95
C LEU A 246 -7.37 -7.91 15.51
N GLN A 247 -6.58 -7.31 16.39
CA GLN A 247 -5.71 -6.20 16.06
C GLN A 247 -4.47 -6.70 15.35
N THR A 248 -4.51 -6.71 14.04
CA THR A 248 -3.36 -7.07 13.20
C THR A 248 -2.87 -5.85 12.42
N GLN A 249 -1.59 -5.81 12.09
CA GLN A 249 -1.00 -4.82 11.18
C GLN A 249 -1.89 -4.57 9.93
N LYS A 250 -2.50 -5.64 9.39
CA LYS A 250 -3.36 -5.57 8.20
C LYS A 250 -4.61 -4.72 8.42
N VAL A 251 -5.21 -4.78 9.62
CA VAL A 251 -6.42 -4.00 9.95
C VAL A 251 -6.07 -2.53 10.03
N TYR A 252 -5.00 -2.19 10.77
CA TYR A 252 -4.54 -0.80 10.91
C TYR A 252 -4.11 -0.19 9.57
N ALA A 253 -3.27 -0.90 8.81
CA ALA A 253 -2.83 -0.43 7.51
C ALA A 253 -4.01 -0.22 6.55
N ARG A 254 -5.04 -1.06 6.61
CA ARG A 254 -6.23 -0.92 5.77
C ARG A 254 -7.03 0.35 6.12
N ALA A 255 -7.20 0.66 7.40
CA ALA A 255 -7.87 1.88 7.83
C ALA A 255 -7.10 3.14 7.36
N MET A 256 -5.78 3.15 7.56
CA MET A 256 -4.92 4.25 7.11
C MET A 256 -4.99 4.44 5.57
N HIS A 257 -4.89 3.38 4.79
CA HIS A 257 -4.98 3.46 3.33
C HIS A 257 -6.33 3.98 2.86
N ARG A 258 -7.43 3.56 3.52
CA ARG A 258 -8.78 4.04 3.18
C ARG A 258 -8.96 5.52 3.47
N LEU A 259 -8.43 6.00 4.59
CA LEU A 259 -8.46 7.43 4.90
C LEU A 259 -7.72 8.24 3.85
N VAL A 260 -6.49 7.83 3.50
CA VAL A 260 -5.69 8.49 2.46
C VAL A 260 -6.41 8.46 1.11
N ALA A 261 -6.98 7.31 0.72
CA ALA A 261 -7.72 7.19 -0.53
C ALA A 261 -8.97 8.06 -0.57
N ARG A 262 -9.68 8.18 0.54
CA ARG A 262 -10.86 9.04 0.66
C ARG A 262 -10.49 10.51 0.51
N ASN A 263 -9.51 10.97 1.27
CA ASN A 263 -9.05 12.35 1.21
C ASN A 263 -8.61 12.70 -0.22
N LEU A 264 -7.82 11.82 -0.85
CA LEU A 264 -7.43 11.98 -2.25
C LEU A 264 -8.66 12.05 -3.18
N GLY A 265 -9.64 11.17 -3.01
CA GLY A 265 -10.86 11.19 -3.82
C GLY A 265 -11.62 12.49 -3.69
N GLN A 266 -11.83 12.98 -2.47
CA GLN A 266 -12.50 14.25 -2.19
C GLN A 266 -11.76 15.47 -2.76
N ASP A 267 -10.45 15.46 -2.70
CA ASP A 267 -9.62 16.52 -3.29
C ASP A 267 -9.68 16.48 -4.82
N LEU A 268 -9.66 15.29 -5.39
CA LEU A 268 -9.81 15.10 -6.84
C LEU A 268 -11.21 15.51 -7.33
N GLU A 269 -12.27 15.23 -6.59
CA GLU A 269 -13.63 15.67 -6.94
C GLU A 269 -13.71 17.19 -7.12
N LYS A 270 -12.96 17.94 -6.32
CA LYS A 270 -12.93 19.41 -6.37
C LYS A 270 -11.99 19.95 -7.47
N THR A 271 -10.86 19.27 -7.70
CA THR A 271 -9.75 19.78 -8.53
C THR A 271 -9.72 19.18 -9.93
N ASP A 272 -10.03 17.88 -10.07
CA ASP A 272 -10.08 17.14 -11.33
C ASP A 272 -11.13 16.03 -11.26
N PRO A 273 -12.43 16.34 -11.52
CA PRO A 273 -13.52 15.36 -11.46
C PRO A 273 -13.33 14.16 -12.39
N VAL A 274 -12.61 14.36 -13.50
CA VAL A 274 -12.29 13.27 -14.44
C VAL A 274 -11.31 12.29 -13.82
N MET A 275 -10.29 12.82 -13.19
CA MET A 275 -9.33 12.02 -12.43
C MET A 275 -10.01 11.31 -11.25
N ALA A 276 -10.94 11.98 -10.55
CA ALA A 276 -11.73 11.38 -9.48
C ALA A 276 -12.52 10.17 -9.97
N SER A 277 -13.26 10.30 -11.06
CA SER A 277 -14.04 9.20 -11.66
C SER A 277 -13.14 8.03 -12.07
N TRP A 278 -11.98 8.34 -12.63
CA TRP A 278 -10.98 7.33 -12.99
C TRP A 278 -10.41 6.62 -11.73
N PHE A 279 -10.07 7.38 -10.72
CA PHE A 279 -9.57 6.88 -9.44
C PHE A 279 -10.56 5.92 -8.78
N TYR A 280 -11.84 6.28 -8.73
CA TYR A 280 -12.88 5.41 -8.21
C TYR A 280 -13.05 4.14 -9.05
N SER A 281 -13.00 4.23 -10.38
CA SER A 281 -13.03 3.07 -11.26
C SER A 281 -11.84 2.13 -11.02
N CYS A 282 -10.64 2.70 -10.79
CA CYS A 282 -9.45 1.94 -10.43
C CYS A 282 -9.54 1.28 -9.05
N SER A 283 -10.47 1.70 -8.21
CA SER A 283 -10.70 1.15 -6.88
C SER A 283 -11.71 0.01 -6.86
N LEU A 284 -12.38 -0.29 -7.97
CA LEU A 284 -13.37 -1.36 -8.06
C LEU A 284 -12.71 -2.75 -7.94
N PRO A 285 -13.43 -3.75 -7.42
CA PRO A 285 -12.94 -5.12 -7.33
C PRO A 285 -12.45 -5.64 -8.70
N GLY A 286 -11.27 -6.24 -8.70
CA GLY A 286 -10.67 -6.80 -9.92
C GLY A 286 -9.96 -5.80 -10.84
N SER A 287 -10.16 -4.49 -10.69
CA SER A 287 -9.51 -3.46 -11.54
C SER A 287 -7.96 -3.49 -11.48
N GLY A 288 -7.40 -4.01 -10.39
CA GLY A 288 -5.97 -4.17 -10.16
C GLY A 288 -5.42 -5.58 -10.41
N ALA A 289 -6.23 -6.53 -10.87
CA ALA A 289 -5.82 -7.94 -11.01
C ALA A 289 -4.59 -8.11 -11.91
N TRP A 290 -4.48 -7.34 -12.99
CA TRP A 290 -3.36 -7.36 -13.91
C TRP A 290 -2.01 -6.92 -13.27
N LEU A 291 -2.05 -6.17 -12.18
CA LEU A 291 -0.87 -5.78 -11.41
C LEU A 291 -0.19 -6.96 -10.71
N HIS A 292 -0.87 -8.09 -10.57
CA HIS A 292 -0.34 -9.33 -9.99
C HIS A 292 0.06 -10.36 -11.04
N ALA A 293 -0.21 -10.08 -12.31
CA ALA A 293 0.03 -11.02 -13.39
C ALA A 293 1.53 -11.32 -13.54
N SER A 294 1.92 -12.59 -13.36
CA SER A 294 3.31 -13.00 -13.49
C SER A 294 3.69 -13.14 -14.97
N PRO A 295 4.74 -12.45 -15.43
CA PRO A 295 5.23 -12.60 -16.81
C PRO A 295 5.87 -13.96 -17.09
N SER A 296 6.10 -14.80 -16.09
CA SER A 296 6.56 -16.18 -16.27
C SER A 296 5.50 -17.06 -16.93
N VAL A 297 4.22 -16.69 -16.79
CA VAL A 297 3.11 -17.33 -17.51
C VAL A 297 2.92 -16.58 -18.83
N GLY A 298 3.27 -17.19 -19.95
CA GLY A 298 3.35 -16.53 -21.27
C GLY A 298 2.11 -15.70 -21.66
N ARG A 299 0.89 -16.19 -21.34
CA ARG A 299 -0.37 -15.46 -21.61
C ARG A 299 -0.52 -14.16 -20.78
N PHE A 300 0.24 -13.97 -19.70
CA PHE A 300 0.21 -12.79 -18.84
C PHE A 300 1.42 -11.88 -19.07
N ARG A 301 2.32 -12.26 -19.95
CA ARG A 301 3.47 -11.45 -20.31
C ARG A 301 3.05 -10.40 -21.31
N VAL A 302 3.17 -9.13 -20.91
CA VAL A 302 2.90 -7.96 -21.77
C VAL A 302 4.23 -7.29 -22.13
N SER A 303 4.30 -6.65 -23.29
CA SER A 303 5.48 -5.86 -23.65
C SER A 303 5.69 -4.72 -22.65
N SER A 304 6.95 -4.31 -22.49
CA SER A 304 7.31 -3.19 -21.60
C SER A 304 6.54 -1.91 -21.90
N GLU A 305 6.32 -1.63 -23.19
CA GLU A 305 5.59 -0.44 -23.62
C GLU A 305 4.12 -0.48 -23.22
N VAL A 306 3.44 -1.60 -23.50
CA VAL A 306 2.03 -1.79 -23.11
C VAL A 306 1.88 -1.74 -21.59
N PHE A 307 2.72 -2.45 -20.85
CA PHE A 307 2.65 -2.46 -19.39
C PHE A 307 2.87 -1.06 -18.80
N ARG A 308 3.87 -0.34 -19.31
CA ARG A 308 4.15 1.06 -18.94
C ARG A 308 2.97 1.97 -19.21
N THR A 309 2.38 1.85 -20.41
CA THR A 309 1.18 2.61 -20.81
C THR A 309 0.03 2.36 -19.82
N MET A 310 -0.26 1.11 -19.46
CA MET A 310 -1.29 0.76 -18.48
C MET A 310 -1.01 1.38 -17.11
N LEU A 311 0.24 1.36 -16.65
CA LEU A 311 0.62 2.02 -15.39
C LEU A 311 0.47 3.54 -15.47
N CYS A 312 0.92 4.16 -16.57
CA CYS A 312 0.78 5.61 -16.79
C CYS A 312 -0.69 6.03 -16.73
N ILE A 313 -1.58 5.31 -17.41
CA ILE A 313 -3.02 5.57 -17.36
C ILE A 313 -3.56 5.43 -15.95
N ARG A 314 -3.17 4.39 -15.21
CA ARG A 314 -3.66 4.16 -13.85
C ARG A 314 -3.20 5.24 -12.87
N VAL A 315 -1.94 5.66 -12.94
CA VAL A 315 -1.37 6.68 -12.05
C VAL A 315 -1.66 8.11 -12.51
N GLY A 316 -2.02 8.29 -13.79
CA GLY A 316 -2.25 9.61 -14.37
C GLY A 316 -0.97 10.31 -14.81
N VAL A 317 0.06 9.55 -15.12
CA VAL A 317 1.30 10.05 -15.71
C VAL A 317 1.10 10.19 -17.22
N ALA A 318 1.71 11.20 -17.83
CA ALA A 318 1.70 11.34 -19.29
C ALA A 318 2.39 10.13 -19.94
N ILE A 319 1.73 9.56 -20.95
CA ILE A 319 2.29 8.48 -21.75
C ILE A 319 3.40 9.09 -22.60
N PRO A 320 4.62 8.55 -22.62
CA PRO A 320 5.75 9.17 -23.33
C PRO A 320 5.45 9.48 -24.80
N SER A 321 4.80 8.56 -25.51
CA SER A 321 4.39 8.73 -26.90
C SER A 321 3.25 9.75 -27.12
N ALA A 322 2.54 10.13 -26.04
CA ALA A 322 1.44 11.09 -26.09
C ALA A 322 1.79 12.45 -25.46
N ALA A 323 2.98 12.63 -24.92
CA ALA A 323 3.37 13.83 -24.17
C ALA A 323 3.27 15.15 -24.98
N GLY A 324 3.38 15.08 -26.31
CA GLY A 324 3.24 16.23 -27.22
C GLY A 324 1.83 16.49 -27.75
N ILE A 325 0.85 15.64 -27.40
CA ILE A 325 -0.50 15.74 -27.97
C ILE A 325 -1.25 16.89 -27.27
N LYS A 326 -1.60 17.92 -28.02
CA LYS A 326 -2.35 19.09 -27.54
C LYS A 326 -3.84 19.02 -27.86
N HIS A 327 -4.20 18.34 -28.96
CA HIS A 327 -5.56 18.20 -29.43
C HIS A 327 -5.91 16.74 -29.68
N CYS A 328 -7.16 16.39 -29.56
CA CYS A 328 -7.62 15.04 -29.81
C CYS A 328 -7.36 14.64 -31.27
N VAL A 329 -6.72 13.50 -31.48
CA VAL A 329 -6.45 12.96 -32.84
C VAL A 329 -7.74 12.64 -33.59
N HIS A 330 -8.86 12.45 -32.93
CA HIS A 330 -10.18 12.24 -33.54
C HIS A 330 -10.96 13.53 -33.74
N LYS A 331 -10.29 14.71 -33.65
CA LYS A 331 -10.88 16.02 -33.89
C LYS A 331 -12.14 16.33 -33.06
N CYS A 332 -12.21 15.85 -31.82
CA CYS A 332 -13.14 16.39 -30.85
C CYS A 332 -12.57 17.68 -30.25
N ASP A 333 -13.43 18.52 -29.67
CA ASP A 333 -13.05 19.84 -29.17
C ASP A 333 -12.29 19.80 -27.83
N TYR A 334 -11.96 18.60 -27.34
CA TYR A 334 -11.25 18.45 -26.07
C TYR A 334 -9.77 18.81 -26.21
N ALA A 335 -9.32 19.71 -25.33
CA ALA A 335 -7.92 20.06 -25.12
C ALA A 335 -7.64 20.03 -23.60
N GLY A 336 -6.79 19.11 -23.17
CA GLY A 336 -6.49 19.00 -21.75
C GLY A 336 -5.55 17.83 -21.42
N PRO A 337 -5.09 17.75 -20.16
CA PRO A 337 -4.07 16.79 -19.72
C PRO A 337 -4.48 15.32 -19.89
N SER A 338 -5.78 15.02 -19.92
CA SER A 338 -6.26 13.65 -20.13
C SER A 338 -6.00 13.10 -21.54
N LEU A 339 -5.60 13.93 -22.50
CA LEU A 339 -5.04 13.48 -23.79
C LEU A 339 -3.69 12.82 -23.60
N GLN A 340 -2.82 13.44 -22.82
CA GLN A 340 -1.44 12.98 -22.63
C GLN A 340 -1.36 11.71 -21.79
N ASN A 341 -2.24 11.54 -20.81
CA ASN A 341 -2.32 10.33 -19.99
C ASN A 341 -3.27 9.26 -20.57
N GLY A 342 -3.82 9.49 -21.75
CA GLY A 342 -4.66 8.54 -22.49
C GLY A 342 -6.10 8.42 -22.01
N ARG A 343 -6.48 8.99 -20.87
CA ARG A 343 -7.81 8.84 -20.28
C ARG A 343 -8.93 9.39 -21.15
N HIS A 344 -8.67 10.50 -21.84
CA HIS A 344 -9.62 11.07 -22.79
C HIS A 344 -10.12 10.03 -23.80
N TYR A 345 -9.22 9.20 -24.32
CA TYR A 345 -9.59 8.19 -25.31
C TYR A 345 -10.40 7.04 -24.75
N PHE A 346 -10.35 6.80 -23.45
CA PHE A 346 -11.11 5.73 -22.80
C PHE A 346 -12.47 6.15 -22.27
N SER A 347 -12.68 7.43 -21.99
CA SER A 347 -13.88 7.86 -21.26
C SER A 347 -14.57 9.11 -21.81
N GLN A 348 -13.88 9.96 -22.58
CA GLN A 348 -14.37 11.30 -22.90
C GLN A 348 -14.50 11.61 -24.39
N CYS A 349 -13.81 10.86 -25.26
CA CYS A 349 -13.83 11.14 -26.68
C CYS A 349 -15.16 10.73 -27.31
N ASN A 350 -15.99 11.71 -27.63
CA ASN A 350 -17.29 11.50 -28.29
C ASN A 350 -17.18 11.16 -29.79
N LYS A 351 -16.01 11.41 -30.40
CA LYS A 351 -15.74 11.08 -31.82
C LYS A 351 -15.15 9.68 -31.98
N LEU A 352 -14.79 9.02 -30.90
CA LEU A 352 -14.21 7.69 -30.95
C LEU A 352 -15.31 6.62 -30.85
N SER A 353 -15.59 5.93 -31.94
CA SER A 353 -16.47 4.75 -31.94
C SER A 353 -15.95 3.59 -31.07
N TYR A 354 -14.72 3.73 -30.56
CA TYR A 354 -14.03 2.73 -29.73
C TYR A 354 -14.77 2.42 -28.41
N ASN A 355 -15.52 3.36 -27.86
CA ASN A 355 -16.37 3.08 -26.70
C ASN A 355 -17.44 2.04 -27.04
N GLY A 356 -18.04 2.13 -28.21
CA GLY A 356 -18.97 1.11 -28.74
C GLY A 356 -18.28 -0.24 -28.98
N VAL A 357 -17.08 -0.22 -29.59
CA VAL A 357 -16.31 -1.45 -29.84
C VAL A 357 -15.93 -2.13 -28.52
N ARG A 358 -15.41 -1.36 -27.56
CA ARG A 358 -15.05 -1.89 -26.25
C ARG A 358 -16.26 -2.44 -25.51
N HIS A 359 -17.36 -1.68 -25.50
CA HIS A 359 -18.62 -2.12 -24.91
C HIS A 359 -19.07 -3.43 -25.53
N ASN A 360 -19.17 -3.48 -26.86
CA ASN A 360 -19.61 -4.67 -27.59
C ASN A 360 -18.67 -5.87 -27.38
N THR A 361 -17.36 -5.66 -27.23
CA THR A 361 -16.38 -6.72 -26.93
C THR A 361 -16.62 -7.31 -25.54
N VAL A 362 -16.86 -6.45 -24.53
CA VAL A 362 -17.17 -6.90 -23.17
C VAL A 362 -18.50 -7.65 -23.14
N VAL A 363 -19.53 -7.10 -23.79
CA VAL A 363 -20.86 -7.72 -23.89
C VAL A 363 -20.78 -9.08 -24.59
N ALA A 364 -20.03 -9.20 -25.70
CA ALA A 364 -19.83 -10.46 -26.39
C ALA A 364 -19.10 -11.51 -25.53
N ALA A 365 -18.07 -11.08 -24.77
CA ALA A 365 -17.37 -11.96 -23.83
C ALA A 365 -18.29 -12.46 -22.70
N LEU A 366 -19.06 -11.55 -22.09
CA LEU A 366 -20.04 -11.90 -21.06
C LEU A 366 -21.12 -12.85 -21.61
N ARG A 367 -21.63 -12.58 -22.79
CA ARG A 367 -22.57 -13.50 -23.48
C ARG A 367 -22.00 -14.90 -23.60
N THR A 368 -20.78 -15.02 -24.10
CA THR A 368 -20.11 -16.31 -24.25
C THR A 368 -19.97 -17.03 -22.91
N MET A 369 -19.56 -16.31 -21.86
CA MET A 369 -19.42 -16.88 -20.52
C MET A 369 -20.76 -17.36 -19.95
N LEU A 370 -21.83 -16.57 -20.10
CA LEU A 370 -23.17 -16.92 -19.62
C LEU A 370 -23.73 -18.10 -20.38
N GLN A 371 -23.57 -18.16 -21.71
CA GLN A 371 -23.98 -19.33 -22.53
C GLN A 371 -23.22 -20.59 -22.13
N GLN A 372 -21.92 -20.50 -21.86
CA GLN A 372 -21.12 -21.61 -21.35
C GLN A 372 -21.57 -22.08 -19.97
N ALA A 373 -22.12 -21.17 -19.15
CA ALA A 373 -22.73 -21.49 -17.86
C ALA A 373 -24.18 -22.04 -17.97
N GLY A 374 -24.72 -22.19 -19.19
CA GLY A 374 -26.05 -22.74 -19.42
C GLY A 374 -27.18 -21.72 -19.42
N PHE A 375 -26.87 -20.41 -19.44
CA PHE A 375 -27.93 -19.40 -19.55
C PHE A 375 -28.29 -19.10 -20.99
N GLU A 376 -29.59 -18.92 -21.26
CA GLU A 376 -30.05 -18.32 -22.51
C GLU A 376 -29.85 -16.82 -22.43
N VAL A 377 -29.14 -16.26 -23.41
CA VAL A 377 -28.74 -14.82 -23.41
C VAL A 377 -29.31 -14.14 -24.64
N ILE A 378 -30.21 -13.20 -24.41
CA ILE A 378 -30.85 -12.37 -25.44
C ILE A 378 -30.13 -11.01 -25.48
N MET A 379 -29.75 -10.57 -26.68
CA MET A 379 -28.99 -9.34 -26.86
C MET A 379 -29.87 -8.19 -27.32
N GLY A 380 -29.70 -7.02 -26.67
CA GLY A 380 -30.18 -5.77 -27.21
C GLY A 380 -31.68 -5.50 -27.09
N GLU A 381 -32.42 -6.27 -26.31
CA GLU A 381 -33.81 -5.96 -26.07
C GLU A 381 -33.99 -4.85 -25.01
N THR A 382 -34.97 -3.97 -25.26
CA THR A 382 -35.42 -3.03 -24.25
C THR A 382 -36.31 -3.78 -23.26
N ALA A 383 -36.02 -3.67 -21.98
CA ALA A 383 -36.87 -4.30 -20.99
C ALA A 383 -38.21 -3.55 -20.91
N ASP A 384 -39.31 -4.22 -21.25
CA ASP A 384 -40.66 -3.66 -21.26
C ASP A 384 -41.12 -3.13 -19.88
N TRP A 385 -40.44 -3.56 -18.83
CA TRP A 385 -40.74 -3.12 -17.47
C TRP A 385 -40.08 -1.79 -17.06
N VAL A 386 -39.29 -1.16 -17.94
CA VAL A 386 -38.76 0.18 -17.68
C VAL A 386 -39.82 1.22 -18.01
N ILE A 387 -40.65 1.53 -17.02
CA ILE A 387 -41.77 2.49 -17.13
C ILE A 387 -41.19 3.90 -17.32
N GLY A 388 -41.62 4.59 -18.38
CA GLY A 388 -41.32 6.01 -18.62
C GLY A 388 -40.05 6.32 -19.42
N ALA A 389 -39.28 5.30 -19.84
CA ALA A 389 -38.13 5.53 -20.70
C ALA A 389 -37.86 4.30 -21.62
N PRO A 390 -38.79 3.98 -22.50
CA PRO A 390 -38.68 2.78 -23.38
C PRO A 390 -37.48 2.85 -24.33
N GLU A 391 -36.96 4.01 -24.63
CA GLU A 391 -35.77 4.22 -25.43
C GLU A 391 -34.45 3.93 -24.66
N LYS A 392 -34.51 3.86 -23.33
CA LYS A 392 -33.33 3.55 -22.54
C LYS A 392 -33.17 2.04 -22.39
N ARG A 393 -32.05 1.54 -22.80
CA ARG A 393 -31.65 0.16 -22.59
C ARG A 393 -30.99 0.01 -21.22
N PRO A 394 -31.71 -0.44 -20.18
CA PRO A 394 -31.14 -0.55 -18.84
C PRO A 394 -30.07 -1.66 -18.77
N PHE A 395 -30.14 -2.64 -19.66
CA PHE A 395 -29.20 -3.73 -19.77
C PHE A 395 -28.96 -4.08 -21.23
N ASP A 396 -27.69 -4.31 -21.59
CA ASP A 396 -27.32 -4.82 -22.90
C ASP A 396 -27.41 -6.35 -22.98
N LEU A 397 -27.62 -7.00 -21.87
CA LEU A 397 -27.81 -8.44 -21.76
C LEU A 397 -29.01 -8.72 -20.85
N CYS A 398 -29.92 -9.57 -21.35
CA CYS A 398 -30.98 -10.20 -20.56
C CYS A 398 -30.72 -11.72 -20.48
N PHE A 399 -30.98 -12.33 -19.35
CA PHE A 399 -30.82 -13.77 -19.10
C PHE A 399 -31.87 -14.31 -18.12
#